data_632d1b9de61d5bf757a2ef17e492e423
#
_entry.id   632d1b9de61d5bf757a2ef17e492e423
#
_cell.length_a   1.000
_cell.length_b   1.000
_cell.length_c   1.000
_cell.angle_alpha   90.00
_cell.angle_beta   90.00
_cell.angle_gamma   90.00
#
_symmetry.space_group_name_H-M   'P 1'
#
loop_
_entity.id
_entity.type
_entity.pdbx_description
1 polymer ?
#
loop_
_entity_poly.entity_id
_entity_poly.type
_entity_poly.pdbx_seq_one_letter_code
_entity_poly.pdbx_strand_id
1 'polypeptide(L)'
;MRKFSINSFNITEAINELMLESGVIVIENAYNLNDIKEAREIVNHFADTQEQKETHFNAEAEASDKIKLQQRIWNLFGKGEVFSKLITNDIIFSLMSKLLGSEFFCGSYCASRLLP
;
A
#
# COMPACT_ATOMS: atom_id res chain seq x y z
N MET A 1 -1.78 -8.51 17.66
CA MET A 1 -1.86 -8.56 16.18
C MET A 1 -2.25 -9.96 15.75
N ARG A 2 -3.39 -10.10 15.10
CA ARG A 2 -3.93 -11.38 14.64
C ARG A 2 -3.68 -11.59 13.15
N LYS A 3 -3.43 -12.84 12.74
CA LYS A 3 -3.27 -13.24 11.35
C LYS A 3 -4.53 -13.96 10.87
N PHE A 4 -4.96 -13.63 9.66
CA PHE A 4 -6.09 -14.24 8.99
C PHE A 4 -5.61 -14.86 7.67
N SER A 5 -6.10 -16.05 7.34
CA SER A 5 -5.91 -16.63 6.01
C SER A 5 -6.99 -16.12 5.06
N ILE A 6 -6.65 -15.84 3.80
CA ILE A 6 -7.64 -15.46 2.78
C ILE A 6 -8.76 -16.49 2.64
N ASN A 7 -8.43 -17.79 2.79
CA ASN A 7 -9.37 -18.88 2.61
C ASN A 7 -10.36 -19.06 3.77
N SER A 8 -10.08 -18.47 4.93
CA SER A 8 -10.91 -18.55 6.14
C SER A 8 -11.15 -17.17 6.76
N PHE A 9 -11.18 -16.13 5.94
CA PHE A 9 -11.30 -14.76 6.40
C PHE A 9 -12.67 -14.49 7.02
N ASN A 10 -12.65 -14.02 8.26
CA ASN A 10 -13.86 -13.58 8.97
C ASN A 10 -13.80 -12.06 9.19
N ILE A 11 -14.65 -11.34 8.48
CA ILE A 11 -14.66 -9.87 8.51
C ILE A 11 -15.04 -9.30 9.89
N THR A 12 -15.95 -9.95 10.59
CA THR A 12 -16.38 -9.47 11.92
C THR A 12 -15.24 -9.58 12.94
N GLU A 13 -14.53 -10.69 12.94
CA GLU A 13 -13.37 -10.88 13.81
C GLU A 13 -12.22 -9.93 13.44
N ALA A 14 -12.01 -9.69 12.15
CA ALA A 14 -11.00 -8.75 11.68
C ALA A 14 -11.31 -7.32 12.12
N ILE A 15 -12.57 -6.89 12.03
CA ILE A 15 -13.01 -5.57 12.51
C ILE A 15 -12.86 -5.45 14.02
N ASN A 16 -13.22 -6.47 14.77
CA ASN A 16 -13.04 -6.47 16.24
C ASN A 16 -11.56 -6.32 16.60
N GLU A 17 -10.67 -7.06 15.94
CA GLU A 17 -9.22 -6.93 16.17
C GLU A 17 -8.70 -5.52 15.85
N LEU A 18 -9.17 -4.92 14.73
CA LEU A 18 -8.78 -3.58 14.31
C LEU A 18 -9.30 -2.48 15.23
N MET A 19 -10.54 -2.59 15.68
CA MET A 19 -11.22 -1.49 16.38
C MET A 19 -11.15 -1.59 17.91
N LEU A 20 -11.10 -2.79 18.46
CA LEU A 20 -11.25 -3.02 19.89
C LEU A 20 -10.01 -3.66 20.55
N GLU A 21 -9.11 -4.24 19.76
CA GLU A 21 -7.96 -4.98 20.26
C GLU A 21 -6.63 -4.32 19.83
N SER A 22 -5.84 -4.99 19.00
CA SER A 22 -4.49 -4.54 18.67
C SER A 22 -4.40 -3.39 17.65
N GLY A 23 -5.47 -3.08 16.94
CA GLY A 23 -5.47 -2.08 15.88
C GLY A 23 -4.76 -2.50 14.59
N VAL A 24 -4.24 -3.73 14.51
CA VAL A 24 -3.47 -4.27 13.39
C VAL A 24 -3.85 -5.71 13.10
N ILE A 25 -4.05 -6.02 11.82
CA ILE A 25 -4.22 -7.39 11.33
C ILE A 25 -3.25 -7.69 10.20
N VAL A 26 -2.99 -8.97 9.98
CA VAL A 26 -2.27 -9.48 8.80
C VAL A 26 -3.19 -10.43 8.05
N ILE A 27 -3.35 -10.22 6.76
CA ILE A 27 -4.11 -11.11 5.88
C ILE A 27 -3.11 -11.85 5.00
N GLU A 28 -2.87 -13.12 5.29
CA GLU A 28 -1.93 -13.94 4.56
C GLU A 28 -2.53 -14.41 3.22
N ASN A 29 -1.69 -14.44 2.19
CA ASN A 29 -2.05 -14.82 0.82
C ASN A 29 -3.16 -13.97 0.18
N ALA A 30 -3.26 -12.70 0.58
CA ALA A 30 -4.29 -11.79 0.09
C ALA A 30 -4.17 -11.49 -1.42
N TYR A 31 -2.99 -11.61 -1.99
CA TYR A 31 -2.69 -11.20 -3.36
C TYR A 31 -2.03 -12.30 -4.17
N ASN A 32 -2.25 -12.25 -5.49
CA ASN A 32 -1.58 -13.09 -6.45
C ASN A 32 -0.08 -12.71 -6.55
N LEU A 33 0.80 -13.70 -6.54
CA LEU A 33 2.25 -13.46 -6.57
C LEU A 33 2.73 -12.81 -7.88
N ASN A 34 2.06 -13.07 -9.01
CA ASN A 34 2.41 -12.45 -10.28
C ASN A 34 2.08 -10.95 -10.26
N ASP A 35 0.92 -10.57 -9.70
CA ASP A 35 0.55 -9.15 -9.55
C ASP A 35 1.52 -8.42 -8.60
N ILE A 36 1.95 -9.07 -7.53
CA ILE A 36 2.96 -8.51 -6.62
C ILE A 36 4.31 -8.33 -7.32
N LYS A 37 4.72 -9.29 -8.14
CA LYS A 37 5.96 -9.20 -8.91
C LYS A 37 5.91 -8.04 -9.90
N GLU A 38 4.84 -7.95 -10.68
CA GLU A 38 4.62 -6.85 -11.63
C GLU A 38 4.64 -5.48 -10.94
N ALA A 39 3.89 -5.33 -9.85
CA ALA A 39 3.86 -4.09 -9.07
C ALA A 39 5.26 -3.71 -8.55
N ARG A 40 6.03 -4.68 -8.07
CA ARG A 40 7.41 -4.47 -7.60
C ARG A 40 8.33 -3.99 -8.73
N GLU A 41 8.25 -4.59 -9.90
CA GLU A 41 9.06 -4.21 -11.07
C GLU A 41 8.76 -2.77 -11.48
N ILE A 42 7.49 -2.37 -11.52
CA ILE A 42 7.07 -1.01 -11.84
C ILE A 42 7.56 -0.02 -10.76
N VAL A 43 7.37 -0.32 -9.49
CA VAL A 43 7.85 0.53 -8.39
C VAL A 43 9.36 0.73 -8.46
N ASN A 44 10.12 -0.34 -8.67
CA ASN A 44 11.57 -0.25 -8.80
C ASN A 44 12.00 0.58 -10.01
N HIS A 45 11.36 0.39 -11.16
CA HIS A 45 11.65 1.19 -12.35
C HIS A 45 11.49 2.70 -12.08
N PHE A 46 10.37 3.11 -11.49
CA PHE A 46 10.16 4.53 -11.18
C PHE A 46 11.07 5.04 -10.05
N ALA A 47 11.37 4.20 -9.06
CA ALA A 47 12.30 4.57 -8.00
C ALA A 47 13.72 4.82 -8.53
N ASP A 48 14.12 4.08 -9.57
CA ASP A 48 15.45 4.21 -10.19
C ASP A 48 15.54 5.36 -11.22
N THR A 49 14.43 5.72 -11.84
CA THR A 49 14.40 6.66 -12.99
C THR A 49 13.76 8.01 -12.68
N GLN A 50 12.86 8.09 -11.69
CA GLN A 50 12.14 9.30 -11.37
C GLN A 50 13.00 10.28 -10.58
N GLU A 51 12.90 11.58 -10.88
CA GLU A 51 13.43 12.61 -9.98
C GLU A 51 12.77 12.55 -8.61
N GLN A 52 13.58 12.50 -7.55
CA GLN A 52 13.09 12.34 -6.18
C GLN A 52 12.82 13.67 -5.45
N LYS A 53 13.05 14.81 -6.08
CA LYS A 53 12.86 16.14 -5.49
C LYS A 53 11.44 16.39 -4.99
N GLU A 54 10.45 15.91 -5.73
CA GLU A 54 9.03 16.11 -5.42
C GLU A 54 8.49 15.08 -4.43
N THR A 55 9.32 14.17 -3.97
CA THR A 55 8.89 13.01 -3.17
C THR A 55 9.19 13.13 -1.70
N HIS A 56 9.83 14.20 -1.26
CA HIS A 56 10.22 14.39 0.13
C HIS A 56 9.38 15.46 0.81
N PHE A 57 8.90 15.13 2.00
CA PHE A 57 8.24 16.07 2.89
C PHE A 57 9.21 16.91 3.73
N ASN A 58 10.50 16.60 3.67
CA ASN A 58 11.52 17.27 4.48
C ASN A 58 12.44 18.08 3.55
N ALA A 59 12.32 19.40 3.61
CA ALA A 59 13.16 20.33 2.84
C ALA A 59 14.67 20.18 3.12
N GLU A 60 15.05 19.81 4.33
CA GLU A 60 16.46 19.55 4.69
C GLU A 60 16.99 18.29 3.98
N ALA A 61 16.17 17.27 3.84
CA ALA A 61 16.54 16.07 3.09
C ALA A 61 16.66 16.34 1.59
N GLU A 62 15.85 17.25 1.05
CA GLU A 62 15.92 17.69 -0.35
C GLU A 62 17.18 18.50 -0.65
N ALA A 63 17.61 19.32 0.30
CA ALA A 63 18.81 20.17 0.18
C ALA A 63 20.12 19.41 0.33
N SER A 64 20.09 18.17 0.83
CA SER A 64 21.30 17.36 1.02
C SER A 64 21.61 16.53 -0.22
N ASP A 65 22.86 16.53 -0.69
CA ASP A 65 23.38 15.61 -1.73
C ASP A 65 23.55 14.16 -1.19
N LYS A 66 23.12 13.90 0.04
CA LYS A 66 23.19 12.57 0.63
C LYS A 66 22.19 11.65 -0.06
N ILE A 67 22.55 10.37 -0.15
CA ILE A 67 21.70 9.30 -0.66
C ILE A 67 20.34 9.37 0.05
N LYS A 68 19.28 9.52 -0.72
CA LYS A 68 17.93 9.58 -0.21
C LYS A 68 17.51 8.22 0.30
N LEU A 69 17.36 8.09 1.60
CA LEU A 69 17.00 6.83 2.25
C LEU A 69 15.58 6.37 1.93
N GLN A 70 14.71 7.30 1.53
CA GLN A 70 13.35 7.01 1.14
C GLN A 70 13.06 7.56 -0.25
N GLN A 71 12.58 6.69 -1.11
CA GLN A 71 12.08 7.04 -2.45
C GLN A 71 10.58 6.83 -2.48
N ARG A 72 9.82 7.86 -2.89
CA ARG A 72 8.37 7.80 -2.95
C ARG A 72 7.89 7.90 -4.39
N ILE A 73 7.01 7.00 -4.78
CA ILE A 73 6.42 6.93 -6.10
C ILE A 73 4.94 7.27 -5.96
N TRP A 74 4.54 8.40 -6.52
CA TRP A 74 3.18 8.92 -6.48
C TRP A 74 2.34 8.43 -7.65
N ASN A 75 1.02 8.55 -7.52
CA ASN A 75 0.06 8.27 -8.57
C ASN A 75 0.23 6.87 -9.18
N LEU A 76 0.15 5.84 -8.36
CA LEU A 76 0.30 4.46 -8.82
C LEU A 76 -0.77 4.06 -9.84
N PHE A 77 -1.98 4.62 -9.77
CA PHE A 77 -3.02 4.39 -10.78
C PHE A 77 -2.56 4.73 -12.21
N GLY A 78 -1.77 5.78 -12.37
CA GLY A 78 -1.22 6.19 -13.66
C GLY A 78 -0.01 5.37 -14.13
N LYS A 79 0.48 4.43 -13.34
CA LYS A 79 1.73 3.70 -13.59
C LYS A 79 1.54 2.24 -13.99
N GLY A 80 0.34 1.68 -13.83
CA GLY A 80 0.04 0.32 -14.24
C GLY A 80 -1.30 -0.16 -13.74
N GLU A 81 -2.00 -0.96 -14.54
CA GLU A 81 -3.31 -1.55 -14.18
C GLU A 81 -3.24 -2.48 -12.98
N VAL A 82 -2.09 -3.08 -12.72
CA VAL A 82 -1.88 -3.95 -11.56
C VAL A 82 -2.20 -3.24 -10.25
N PHE A 83 -1.96 -1.94 -10.14
CA PHE A 83 -2.28 -1.18 -8.95
C PHE A 83 -3.78 -1.04 -8.71
N SER A 84 -4.58 -0.95 -9.77
CA SER A 84 -6.03 -1.01 -9.67
C SER A 84 -6.52 -2.36 -9.15
N LYS A 85 -5.92 -3.46 -9.63
CA LYS A 85 -6.23 -4.80 -9.12
C LYS A 85 -5.91 -4.95 -7.63
N LEU A 86 -4.76 -4.45 -7.20
CA LEU A 86 -4.33 -4.57 -5.80
C LEU A 86 -5.28 -3.83 -4.85
N ILE A 87 -5.66 -2.60 -5.19
CA ILE A 87 -6.51 -1.78 -4.31
C ILE A 87 -7.98 -2.21 -4.32
N THR A 88 -8.45 -2.86 -5.38
CA THR A 88 -9.82 -3.39 -5.49
C THR A 88 -9.94 -4.85 -5.06
N ASN A 89 -8.99 -5.37 -4.31
CA ASN A 89 -9.12 -6.68 -3.69
C ASN A 89 -10.40 -6.77 -2.85
N ASP A 90 -11.23 -7.79 -3.07
CA ASP A 90 -12.56 -7.91 -2.49
C ASP A 90 -12.58 -7.87 -0.95
N ILE A 91 -11.60 -8.49 -0.31
CA ILE A 91 -11.49 -8.48 1.14
C ILE A 91 -11.14 -7.09 1.67
N ILE A 92 -10.16 -6.44 1.05
CA ILE A 92 -9.77 -5.08 1.44
C ILE A 92 -10.93 -4.11 1.21
N PHE A 93 -11.61 -4.22 0.07
CA PHE A 93 -12.78 -3.39 -0.23
C PHE A 93 -13.91 -3.60 0.78
N SER A 94 -14.20 -4.84 1.13
CA SER A 94 -15.21 -5.18 2.14
C SER A 94 -14.86 -4.65 3.53
N LEU A 95 -13.59 -4.76 3.94
CA LEU A 95 -13.10 -4.18 5.19
C LEU A 95 -13.26 -2.65 5.20
N MET A 96 -12.83 -1.97 4.14
CA MET A 96 -12.93 -0.52 4.05
C MET A 96 -14.38 -0.05 4.07
N SER A 97 -15.28 -0.74 3.36
CA SER A 97 -16.72 -0.44 3.39
C SER A 97 -17.32 -0.54 4.78
N LYS A 98 -16.88 -1.54 5.57
CA LYS A 98 -17.35 -1.72 6.94
C LYS A 98 -16.78 -0.69 7.92
N LEU A 99 -15.52 -0.31 7.73
CA LEU A 99 -14.84 0.64 8.61
C LEU A 99 -15.20 2.11 8.32
N LEU A 100 -15.34 2.46 7.05
CA LEU A 100 -15.48 3.85 6.58
C LEU A 100 -16.88 4.17 6.05
N GLY A 101 -17.75 3.17 5.87
CA GLY A 101 -19.03 3.31 5.17
C GLY A 101 -18.90 3.01 3.68
N SER A 102 -20.05 2.93 2.98
CA SER A 102 -20.10 2.51 1.57
C SER A 102 -19.56 3.55 0.58
N GLU A 103 -19.46 4.80 0.98
CA GLU A 103 -19.05 5.91 0.11
C GLU A 103 -17.62 6.40 0.39
N PHE A 104 -16.71 5.48 0.69
CA PHE A 104 -15.30 5.82 0.83
C PHE A 104 -14.60 5.95 -0.53
N PHE A 105 -13.51 6.70 -0.56
CA PHE A 105 -12.67 6.86 -1.75
C PHE A 105 -11.18 6.83 -1.39
N CYS A 106 -10.34 6.55 -2.37
CA CYS A 106 -8.89 6.59 -2.22
C CYS A 106 -8.39 8.03 -2.40
N GLY A 107 -7.91 8.65 -1.33
CA GLY A 107 -7.38 10.01 -1.35
C GLY A 107 -5.98 10.12 -1.97
N SER A 108 -5.14 9.10 -1.76
CA SER A 108 -3.82 9.01 -2.39
C SER A 108 -3.37 7.56 -2.50
N TYR A 109 -2.60 7.26 -3.54
CA TYR A 109 -2.04 5.94 -3.76
C TYR A 109 -0.57 6.06 -4.19
N CYS A 110 0.31 5.72 -3.29
CA CYS A 110 1.75 5.81 -3.49
C CYS A 110 2.48 4.58 -2.95
N ALA A 111 3.69 4.38 -3.42
CA ALA A 111 4.64 3.41 -2.87
C ALA A 111 5.83 4.13 -2.25
N SER A 112 6.45 3.50 -1.27
CA SER A 112 7.72 3.94 -0.69
C SER A 112 8.72 2.80 -0.77
N ARG A 113 9.90 3.10 -1.30
CA ARG A 113 11.06 2.21 -1.25
C ARG A 113 12.05 2.79 -0.24
N LEU A 114 12.37 2.02 0.78
CA LEU A 114 13.40 2.37 1.75
C LEU A 114 14.72 1.73 1.32
N LEU A 115 15.79 2.51 1.34
CA LEU A 115 17.15 2.03 1.13
C LEU A 115 17.76 1.66 2.48
N PRO A 116 18.57 0.59 2.55
CA PRO A 116 19.24 0.18 3.77
C PRO A 116 20.27 1.19 4.28
#